data_4e34a7d98b1cc8d87449c06eaf416014
#
_entry.id   4e34a7d98b1cc8d87449c06eaf416014
#
_cell.length_a   1.000
_cell.length_b   1.000
_cell.length_c   1.000
_cell.angle_alpha   90.00
_cell.angle_beta   90.00
_cell.angle_gamma   90.00
#
_symmetry.space_group_name_H-M   'P 1'
#
loop_
_entity.id
_entity.type
_entity.pdbx_description
1 polymer ?
#
loop_
_entity_poly.entity_id
_entity_poly.type
_entity_poly.pdbx_seq_one_letter_code
_entity_poly.pdbx_strand_id
1 'polypeptide(L)'
;MCKDINFSISQGERVNICGKNGSGKSTLLKLIIGNNISHTGTVFAASNLKISYVNQDTSSLCGTLADFAENNDIDQTQFLTILRKLDFSREQFEKDIKDFSGGQKKKVLIAKSLCEQAHLYVWDEPTNFIDIFSRMQIENLLKEYQPTLLFVDHDKTFCQQVATKTINI
;
A
#
# COMPACT_ATOMS: atom_id res chain seq x y z
N MET A 1 -22.83 4.19 -2.95
CA MET A 1 -22.34 3.87 -4.30
C MET A 1 -21.73 5.14 -4.86
N CYS A 2 -20.44 5.10 -5.22
CA CYS A 2 -19.75 6.28 -5.77
C CYS A 2 -20.36 6.67 -7.12
N LYS A 3 -20.54 7.98 -7.37
CA LYS A 3 -21.05 8.51 -8.63
C LYS A 3 -20.16 9.64 -9.11
N ASP A 4 -20.10 9.83 -10.41
CA ASP A 4 -19.44 10.96 -11.08
C ASP A 4 -17.95 11.13 -10.70
N ILE A 5 -17.24 10.02 -10.52
CA ILE A 5 -15.81 10.04 -10.22
C ILE A 5 -15.05 10.23 -11.51
N ASN A 6 -14.27 11.30 -11.61
CA ASN A 6 -13.40 11.59 -12.75
C ASN A 6 -12.04 12.08 -12.26
N PHE A 7 -10.99 11.32 -12.50
CA PHE A 7 -9.61 11.70 -12.19
C PHE A 7 -8.60 10.92 -13.02
N SER A 8 -7.40 11.41 -13.06
CA SER A 8 -6.23 10.75 -13.64
C SER A 8 -5.09 10.73 -12.64
N ILE A 9 -4.18 9.78 -12.80
CA ILE A 9 -2.96 9.65 -12.02
C ILE A 9 -1.78 9.70 -12.98
N SER A 10 -0.88 10.65 -12.77
CA SER A 10 0.36 10.80 -13.51
C SER A 10 1.53 10.20 -12.74
N GLN A 11 2.60 9.88 -13.44
CA GLN A 11 3.82 9.36 -12.82
C GLN A 11 4.33 10.28 -11.71
N GLY A 12 4.66 9.71 -10.54
CA GLY A 12 5.14 10.44 -9.37
C GLY A 12 4.04 11.12 -8.54
N GLU A 13 2.77 11.11 -8.99
CA GLU A 13 1.66 11.59 -8.16
C GLU A 13 1.35 10.59 -7.03
N ARG A 14 1.06 11.13 -5.86
CA ARG A 14 0.54 10.39 -4.71
C ARG A 14 -0.87 10.87 -4.43
N VAL A 15 -1.85 10.10 -4.91
CA VAL A 15 -3.26 10.45 -4.90
C VAL A 15 -3.96 9.81 -3.70
N ASN A 16 -4.52 10.63 -2.83
CA ASN A 16 -5.36 10.18 -1.73
C ASN A 16 -6.84 10.20 -2.11
N ILE A 17 -7.55 9.09 -1.91
CA ILE A 17 -9.00 9.02 -2.05
C ILE A 17 -9.64 9.22 -0.67
N CYS A 18 -10.33 10.34 -0.50
CA CYS A 18 -11.09 10.70 0.69
C CYS A 18 -12.58 10.45 0.51
N GLY A 19 -13.27 10.10 1.60
CA GLY A 19 -14.73 9.94 1.61
C GLY A 19 -15.21 9.29 2.90
N LYS A 20 -16.51 9.33 3.15
CA LYS A 20 -17.13 8.70 4.32
C LYS A 20 -16.94 7.18 4.31
N ASN A 21 -17.04 6.54 5.49
CA ASN A 21 -17.06 5.09 5.55
C ASN A 21 -18.25 4.55 4.74
N GLY A 22 -18.00 3.50 3.95
CA GLY A 22 -19.01 2.95 3.04
C GLY A 22 -19.23 3.72 1.74
N SER A 23 -18.48 4.83 1.45
CA SER A 23 -18.62 5.55 0.18
C SER A 23 -18.12 4.76 -1.04
N GLY A 24 -17.41 3.63 -0.85
CA GLY A 24 -16.94 2.77 -1.94
C GLY A 24 -15.45 2.94 -2.26
N LYS A 25 -14.65 3.54 -1.37
CA LYS A 25 -13.20 3.74 -1.57
C LYS A 25 -12.47 2.44 -1.94
N SER A 26 -12.57 1.42 -1.10
CA SER A 26 -11.93 0.11 -1.35
C SER A 26 -12.49 -0.59 -2.59
N THR A 27 -13.78 -0.37 -2.92
CA THR A 27 -14.37 -0.87 -4.18
C THR A 27 -13.74 -0.20 -5.38
N LEU A 28 -13.50 1.11 -5.31
CA LEU A 28 -12.83 1.86 -6.38
C LEU A 28 -11.37 1.38 -6.54
N LEU A 29 -10.63 1.16 -5.43
CA LEU A 29 -9.28 0.59 -5.50
C LEU A 29 -9.30 -0.79 -6.18
N LYS A 30 -10.23 -1.66 -5.80
CA LYS A 30 -10.39 -2.99 -6.41
C LYS A 30 -10.72 -2.93 -7.90
N LEU A 31 -11.53 -1.97 -8.32
CA LEU A 31 -11.81 -1.73 -9.74
C LEU A 31 -10.54 -1.34 -10.51
N ILE A 32 -9.74 -0.44 -9.94
CA ILE A 32 -8.49 0.06 -10.56
C ILE A 32 -7.44 -1.04 -10.69
N ILE A 33 -7.34 -1.95 -9.72
CA ILE A 33 -6.43 -3.11 -9.81
C ILE A 33 -6.94 -4.22 -10.74
N GLY A 34 -8.08 -4.02 -11.43
CA GLY A 34 -8.59 -4.94 -12.44
C GLY A 34 -9.58 -6.00 -11.94
N ASN A 35 -10.11 -5.87 -10.71
CA ASN A 35 -11.15 -6.78 -10.25
C ASN A 35 -12.44 -6.57 -11.05
N ASN A 36 -13.13 -7.67 -11.33
CA ASN A 36 -14.41 -7.64 -12.06
C ASN A 36 -15.53 -7.07 -11.20
N ILE A 37 -15.68 -5.76 -11.21
CA ILE A 37 -16.70 -5.01 -10.46
C ILE A 37 -17.66 -4.34 -11.45
N SER A 38 -18.97 -4.56 -11.26
CA SER A 38 -19.99 -3.88 -12.06
C SER A 38 -19.91 -2.37 -11.87
N HIS A 39 -19.68 -1.64 -12.97
CA HIS A 39 -19.56 -0.19 -12.96
C HIS A 39 -20.12 0.41 -14.27
N THR A 40 -20.35 1.71 -14.26
CA THR A 40 -20.66 2.53 -15.45
C THR A 40 -19.47 3.46 -15.71
N GLY A 41 -19.31 3.91 -16.94
CA GLY A 41 -18.17 4.76 -17.33
C GLY A 41 -16.97 3.93 -17.81
N THR A 42 -15.81 4.57 -17.90
CA THR A 42 -14.60 3.97 -18.47
C THR A 42 -13.44 4.07 -17.48
N VAL A 43 -12.76 2.95 -17.27
CA VAL A 43 -11.46 2.91 -16.60
C VAL A 43 -10.40 2.64 -17.67
N PHE A 44 -9.48 3.57 -17.81
CA PHE A 44 -8.37 3.44 -18.75
C PHE A 44 -7.06 3.26 -17.98
N ALA A 45 -6.31 2.23 -18.32
CA ALA A 45 -4.97 2.00 -17.79
C ALA A 45 -3.97 1.89 -18.94
N ALA A 46 -2.75 2.37 -18.75
CA ALA A 46 -1.69 2.24 -19.72
C ALA A 46 -1.39 0.75 -20.01
N SER A 47 -0.97 0.46 -21.24
CA SER A 47 -0.57 -0.89 -21.61
C SER A 47 0.58 -1.39 -20.72
N ASN A 48 0.51 -2.64 -20.29
CA ASN A 48 1.52 -3.30 -19.45
C ASN A 48 1.74 -2.61 -18.08
N LEU A 49 0.72 -1.93 -17.56
CA LEU A 49 0.80 -1.31 -16.23
C LEU A 49 0.96 -2.40 -15.15
N LYS A 50 2.13 -2.41 -14.48
CA LYS A 50 2.38 -3.27 -13.33
C LYS A 50 1.87 -2.55 -12.07
N ILE A 51 0.92 -3.18 -11.37
CA ILE A 51 0.30 -2.64 -10.14
C ILE A 51 0.74 -3.48 -8.95
N SER A 52 1.18 -2.83 -7.88
CA SER A 52 1.42 -3.42 -6.57
C SER A 52 0.28 -3.06 -5.64
N TYR A 53 -0.33 -4.04 -4.96
CA TYR A 53 -1.48 -3.81 -4.10
C TYR A 53 -1.23 -4.24 -2.65
N VAL A 54 -1.47 -3.32 -1.73
CA VAL A 54 -1.51 -3.58 -0.28
C VAL A 54 -2.95 -3.52 0.18
N ASN A 55 -3.51 -4.68 0.55
CA ASN A 55 -4.88 -4.80 1.06
C ASN A 55 -4.94 -4.59 2.59
N GLN A 56 -6.16 -4.54 3.12
CA GLN A 56 -6.38 -4.45 4.57
C GLN A 56 -6.13 -5.78 5.29
N ASP A 57 -6.42 -6.89 4.64
CA ASP A 57 -6.34 -8.23 5.23
C ASP A 57 -4.89 -8.72 5.27
N THR A 58 -4.45 -9.06 6.46
CA THR A 58 -3.11 -9.61 6.74
C THR A 58 -3.18 -11.04 7.33
N SER A 59 -4.36 -11.66 7.36
CA SER A 59 -4.61 -12.92 8.06
C SER A 59 -3.90 -14.12 7.43
N SER A 60 -3.67 -14.07 6.12
CA SER A 60 -3.02 -15.15 5.37
C SER A 60 -1.49 -15.15 5.46
N LEU A 61 -0.89 -14.15 6.11
CA LEU A 61 0.57 -14.03 6.20
C LEU A 61 1.14 -15.02 7.21
N CYS A 62 2.04 -15.89 6.75
CA CYS A 62 2.74 -16.90 7.55
C CYS A 62 4.10 -17.23 6.93
N GLY A 63 4.91 -18.02 7.65
CA GLY A 63 6.25 -18.44 7.24
C GLY A 63 7.32 -17.44 7.66
N THR A 64 8.57 -17.72 7.30
CA THR A 64 9.69 -16.82 7.57
C THR A 64 9.69 -15.64 6.59
N LEU A 65 10.37 -14.54 6.96
CA LEU A 65 10.56 -13.41 6.04
C LEU A 65 11.34 -13.80 4.78
N ALA A 66 12.23 -14.78 4.87
CA ALA A 66 12.98 -15.31 3.73
C ALA A 66 12.06 -16.07 2.76
N ASP A 67 11.26 -17.02 3.29
CA ASP A 67 10.27 -17.76 2.48
C ASP A 67 9.26 -16.81 1.84
N PHE A 68 8.86 -15.78 2.59
CA PHE A 68 7.92 -14.78 2.08
C PHE A 68 8.51 -13.99 0.91
N ALA A 69 9.79 -13.60 0.98
CA ALA A 69 10.46 -12.90 -0.11
C ALA A 69 10.59 -13.80 -1.35
N GLU A 70 10.99 -15.05 -1.18
CA GLU A 70 11.11 -16.04 -2.25
C GLU A 70 9.76 -16.32 -2.92
N ASN A 71 8.72 -16.60 -2.13
CA ASN A 71 7.37 -16.89 -2.62
C ASN A 71 6.72 -15.72 -3.36
N ASN A 72 7.18 -14.49 -3.15
CA ASN A 72 6.69 -13.28 -3.81
C ASN A 72 7.64 -12.75 -4.91
N ASP A 73 8.70 -13.48 -5.24
CA ASP A 73 9.69 -13.12 -6.27
C ASP A 73 10.26 -11.71 -6.08
N ILE A 74 10.63 -11.38 -4.84
CA ILE A 74 11.23 -10.09 -4.47
C ILE A 74 12.66 -10.27 -3.94
N ASP A 75 13.51 -9.27 -4.16
CA ASP A 75 14.87 -9.28 -3.64
C ASP A 75 14.88 -9.29 -2.10
N GLN A 76 15.36 -10.38 -1.52
CA GLN A 76 15.40 -10.57 -0.07
C GLN A 76 16.24 -9.49 0.63
N THR A 77 17.37 -9.08 0.06
CA THR A 77 18.26 -8.08 0.66
C THR A 77 17.59 -6.72 0.73
N GLN A 78 16.94 -6.31 -0.36
CA GLN A 78 16.17 -5.06 -0.41
C GLN A 78 14.99 -5.10 0.56
N PHE A 79 14.24 -6.21 0.58
CA PHE A 79 13.11 -6.42 1.46
C PHE A 79 13.49 -6.30 2.94
N LEU A 80 14.53 -7.02 3.39
CA LEU A 80 15.01 -6.94 4.75
C LEU A 80 15.60 -5.56 5.10
N THR A 81 16.18 -4.85 4.12
CA THR A 81 16.67 -3.48 4.30
C THR A 81 15.52 -2.52 4.54
N ILE A 82 14.42 -2.61 3.79
CA ILE A 82 13.22 -1.80 4.01
C ILE A 82 12.60 -2.10 5.37
N LEU A 83 12.50 -3.38 5.77
CA LEU A 83 12.00 -3.76 7.09
C LEU A 83 12.83 -3.17 8.23
N ARG A 84 14.16 -3.11 8.09
CA ARG A 84 15.03 -2.40 9.05
C ARG A 84 14.73 -0.91 9.11
N LYS A 85 14.53 -0.25 7.98
CA LYS A 85 14.09 1.15 7.91
C LYS A 85 12.71 1.36 8.56
N LEU A 86 11.87 0.32 8.63
CA LEU A 86 10.58 0.27 9.32
C LEU A 86 10.68 -0.23 10.77
N ASP A 87 11.89 -0.18 11.36
CA ASP A 87 12.16 -0.51 12.76
C ASP A 87 11.87 -1.97 13.15
N PHE A 88 12.18 -2.90 12.24
CA PHE A 88 12.20 -4.31 12.60
C PHE A 88 13.47 -4.64 13.39
N SER A 89 13.29 -5.13 14.62
CA SER A 89 14.38 -5.59 15.47
C SER A 89 14.97 -6.91 14.96
N ARG A 90 16.21 -7.22 15.37
CA ARG A 90 16.88 -8.46 14.99
C ARG A 90 16.05 -9.70 15.34
N GLU A 91 15.40 -9.71 16.49
CA GLU A 91 14.55 -10.81 16.94
C GLU A 91 13.34 -11.06 16.02
N GLN A 92 12.80 -10.00 15.39
CA GLN A 92 11.67 -10.12 14.49
C GLN A 92 12.04 -10.81 13.17
N PHE A 93 13.30 -10.70 12.74
CA PHE A 93 13.78 -11.39 11.53
C PHE A 93 13.84 -12.93 11.70
N GLU A 94 13.84 -13.42 12.93
CA GLU A 94 13.90 -14.85 13.25
C GLU A 94 12.51 -15.47 13.53
N LYS A 95 11.45 -14.64 13.60
CA LYS A 95 10.08 -15.08 13.92
C LYS A 95 9.26 -15.40 12.65
N ASP A 96 8.30 -16.30 12.83
CA ASP A 96 7.26 -16.53 11.82
C ASP A 96 6.33 -15.30 11.71
N ILE A 97 5.98 -14.92 10.48
CA ILE A 97 5.09 -13.76 10.21
C ILE A 97 3.71 -13.94 10.86
N LYS A 98 3.23 -15.19 11.04
CA LYS A 98 1.94 -15.44 11.71
C LYS A 98 1.90 -14.86 13.13
N ASP A 99 3.06 -14.81 13.82
CA ASP A 99 3.22 -14.35 15.21
C ASP A 99 3.42 -12.82 15.30
N PHE A 100 3.46 -12.12 14.16
CA PHE A 100 3.57 -10.67 14.12
C PHE A 100 2.26 -10.00 14.52
N SER A 101 2.38 -8.83 15.15
CA SER A 101 1.24 -7.93 15.36
C SER A 101 0.65 -7.46 14.03
N GLY A 102 -0.59 -6.95 14.03
CA GLY A 102 -1.22 -6.39 12.83
C GLY A 102 -0.38 -5.29 12.17
N GLY A 103 0.22 -4.42 12.97
CA GLY A 103 1.12 -3.37 12.47
C GLY A 103 2.41 -3.92 11.85
N GLN A 104 3.01 -4.95 12.46
CA GLN A 104 4.18 -5.62 11.89
C GLN A 104 3.85 -6.31 10.56
N LYS A 105 2.72 -7.01 10.48
CA LYS A 105 2.22 -7.62 9.23
C LYS A 105 1.98 -6.56 8.15
N LYS A 106 1.43 -5.41 8.51
CA LYS A 106 1.23 -4.30 7.57
C LYS A 106 2.56 -3.76 7.05
N LYS A 107 3.58 -3.60 7.90
CA LYS A 107 4.94 -3.22 7.49
C LYS A 107 5.55 -4.23 6.50
N VAL A 108 5.31 -5.54 6.71
CA VAL A 108 5.75 -6.60 5.77
C VAL A 108 5.11 -6.40 4.39
N LEU A 109 3.80 -6.14 4.32
CA LEU A 109 3.12 -5.89 3.04
C LEU A 109 3.61 -4.61 2.35
N ILE A 110 3.86 -3.53 3.12
CA ILE A 110 4.40 -2.28 2.58
C ILE A 110 5.82 -2.50 2.04
N ALA A 111 6.68 -3.19 2.79
CA ALA A 111 8.04 -3.51 2.35
C ALA A 111 8.02 -4.36 1.07
N LYS A 112 7.18 -5.42 1.02
CA LYS A 112 6.96 -6.22 -0.19
C LYS A 112 6.56 -5.32 -1.36
N SER A 113 5.53 -4.51 -1.17
CA SER A 113 5.01 -3.62 -2.21
C SER A 113 6.12 -2.73 -2.79
N LEU A 114 6.94 -2.12 -1.95
CA LEU A 114 8.06 -1.27 -2.40
C LEU A 114 9.17 -2.04 -3.14
N CYS A 115 9.29 -3.36 -2.91
CA CYS A 115 10.24 -4.22 -3.65
C CYS A 115 9.72 -4.65 -5.03
N GLU A 116 8.42 -4.58 -5.30
CA GLU A 116 7.80 -5.12 -6.53
C GLU A 116 8.08 -4.31 -7.79
N GLN A 117 8.76 -3.17 -7.71
CA GLN A 117 9.09 -2.29 -8.84
C GLN A 117 7.87 -2.05 -9.76
N ALA A 118 6.75 -1.66 -9.15
CA ALA A 118 5.50 -1.41 -9.85
C ALA A 118 5.47 -0.01 -10.48
N HIS A 119 4.65 0.16 -11.54
CA HIS A 119 4.37 1.47 -12.11
C HIS A 119 3.35 2.26 -11.29
N LEU A 120 2.42 1.55 -10.62
CA LEU A 120 1.41 2.12 -9.73
C LEU A 120 1.32 1.28 -8.45
N TYR A 121 1.45 1.94 -7.32
CA TYR A 121 1.22 1.36 -6.01
C TYR A 121 -0.19 1.71 -5.57
N VAL A 122 -0.96 0.73 -5.10
CA VAL A 122 -2.34 0.92 -4.62
C VAL A 122 -2.41 0.39 -3.20
N TRP A 123 -2.64 1.28 -2.22
CA TRP A 123 -2.62 0.92 -0.80
C TRP A 123 -3.96 1.22 -0.13
N ASP A 124 -4.54 0.21 0.48
CA ASP A 124 -5.81 0.29 1.23
C ASP A 124 -5.52 0.32 2.73
N GLU A 125 -5.67 1.50 3.35
CA GLU A 125 -5.41 1.80 4.76
C GLU A 125 -4.01 1.34 5.22
N PRO A 126 -2.93 1.88 4.62
CA PRO A 126 -1.57 1.45 4.93
C PRO A 126 -1.15 1.74 6.38
N THR A 127 -1.71 2.77 7.03
CA THR A 127 -1.32 3.13 8.40
C THR A 127 -2.19 2.48 9.48
N ASN A 128 -3.18 1.68 9.10
CA ASN A 128 -4.05 1.01 10.07
C ASN A 128 -3.23 0.03 10.96
N PHE A 129 -3.40 0.13 12.29
CA PHE A 129 -2.64 -0.58 13.32
C PHE A 129 -1.14 -0.22 13.41
N ILE A 130 -0.68 0.80 12.71
CA ILE A 130 0.71 1.27 12.74
C ILE A 130 0.87 2.39 13.77
N ASP A 131 1.92 2.30 14.58
CA ASP A 131 2.28 3.34 15.55
C ASP A 131 2.83 4.60 14.86
N ILE A 132 2.88 5.70 15.62
CA ILE A 132 3.29 7.02 15.09
C ILE A 132 4.70 7.00 14.52
N PHE A 133 5.65 6.32 15.17
CA PHE A 133 7.05 6.27 14.70
C PHE A 133 7.16 5.52 13.37
N SER A 134 6.51 4.36 13.29
CA SER A 134 6.46 3.57 12.07
C SER A 134 5.76 4.29 10.92
N ARG A 135 4.69 5.06 11.21
CA ARG A 135 4.06 5.93 10.23
C ARG A 135 5.04 6.96 9.66
N MET A 136 5.80 7.65 10.53
CA MET A 136 6.81 8.62 10.10
C MET A 136 7.91 7.97 9.21
N GLN A 137 8.28 6.72 9.51
CA GLN A 137 9.22 5.96 8.70
C GLN A 137 8.66 5.65 7.31
N ILE A 138 7.37 5.27 7.21
CA ILE A 138 6.69 5.07 5.93
C ILE A 138 6.63 6.39 5.15
N GLU A 139 6.29 7.50 5.80
CA GLU A 139 6.29 8.83 5.18
C GLU A 139 7.67 9.18 4.59
N ASN A 140 8.75 8.91 5.33
CA ASN A 140 10.12 9.15 4.89
C ASN A 140 10.49 8.28 3.69
N LEU A 141 10.13 6.98 3.71
CA LEU A 141 10.32 6.08 2.57
C LEU A 141 9.58 6.58 1.32
N LEU A 142 8.33 7.03 1.46
CA LEU A 142 7.55 7.55 0.33
C LEU A 142 8.12 8.87 -0.22
N LYS A 143 8.73 9.69 0.63
CA LYS A 143 9.46 10.90 0.20
C LYS A 143 10.78 10.58 -0.50
N GLU A 144 11.47 9.53 -0.06
CA GLU A 144 12.73 9.05 -0.66
C GLU A 144 12.50 8.40 -2.04
N TYR A 145 11.54 7.47 -2.12
CA TYR A 145 11.29 6.69 -3.33
C TYR A 145 10.37 7.37 -4.35
N GLN A 146 9.55 8.32 -3.92
CA GLN A 146 8.59 9.07 -4.73
C GLN A 146 7.75 8.19 -5.69
N PRO A 147 7.13 7.10 -5.20
CA PRO A 147 6.35 6.21 -6.05
C PRO A 147 5.11 6.90 -6.60
N THR A 148 4.62 6.43 -7.75
CA THR A 148 3.25 6.74 -8.17
C THR A 148 2.30 5.95 -7.29
N LEU A 149 1.54 6.60 -6.43
CA LEU A 149 0.76 5.97 -5.37
C LEU A 149 -0.70 6.41 -5.38
N LEU A 150 -1.60 5.46 -5.35
CA LEU A 150 -3.01 5.66 -5.05
C LEU A 150 -3.32 5.03 -3.71
N PHE A 151 -3.88 5.79 -2.77
CA PHE A 151 -4.13 5.25 -1.44
C PHE A 151 -5.40 5.79 -0.80
N VAL A 152 -5.92 5.01 0.13
CA VAL A 152 -6.99 5.39 1.07
C VAL A 152 -6.40 5.30 2.46
N ASP A 153 -6.54 6.34 3.26
CA ASP A 153 -6.18 6.29 4.68
C ASP A 153 -7.08 7.21 5.50
N HIS A 154 -7.22 6.90 6.79
CA HIS A 154 -7.99 7.71 7.74
C HIS A 154 -7.10 8.64 8.57
N ASP A 155 -5.79 8.45 8.56
CA ASP A 155 -4.85 9.33 9.24
C ASP A 155 -4.64 10.61 8.42
N LYS A 156 -5.24 11.68 8.91
CA LYS A 156 -5.18 13.00 8.25
C LYS A 156 -3.75 13.52 8.13
N THR A 157 -2.91 13.26 9.13
CA THR A 157 -1.50 13.70 9.12
C THR A 157 -0.73 12.98 8.03
N PHE A 158 -0.86 11.66 7.96
CA PHE A 158 -0.27 10.86 6.89
C PHE A 158 -0.73 11.34 5.51
N CYS A 159 -2.04 11.52 5.32
CA CYS A 159 -2.58 12.01 4.05
C CYS A 159 -1.98 13.37 3.66
N GLN A 160 -1.88 14.31 4.59
CA GLN A 160 -1.31 15.64 4.33
C GLN A 160 0.20 15.61 4.01
N GLN A 161 0.95 14.69 4.63
CA GLN A 161 2.39 14.57 4.42
C GLN A 161 2.76 13.84 3.13
N VAL A 162 1.91 12.94 2.67
CA VAL A 162 2.20 12.03 1.55
C VAL A 162 1.51 12.48 0.26
N ALA A 163 0.24 12.91 0.32
CA ALA A 163 -0.53 13.19 -0.89
C ALA A 163 -0.03 14.42 -1.64
N THR A 164 0.10 14.29 -2.96
CA THR A 164 0.25 15.42 -3.89
C THR A 164 -1.09 15.89 -4.42
N LYS A 165 -2.12 15.03 -4.34
CA LYS A 165 -3.48 15.28 -4.83
C LYS A 165 -4.49 14.52 -3.98
N THR A 166 -5.66 15.11 -3.73
CA THR A 166 -6.75 14.47 -2.99
C THR A 166 -8.02 14.46 -3.83
N ILE A 167 -8.70 13.32 -3.88
CA ILE A 167 -9.97 13.09 -4.57
C ILE A 167 -11.03 12.80 -3.51
N ASN A 168 -12.12 13.53 -3.53
CA ASN A 168 -13.26 13.31 -2.64
C ASN A 168 -14.36 12.52 -3.36
N ILE A 169 -14.86 11.44 -2.70
CA ILE A 169 -15.91 10.57 -3.23
C ILE A 169 -17.04 10.32 -2.23
#